data_78dfb85a79c917a6dcbe801e75b5389b
#
_entry.id   78dfb85a79c917a6dcbe801e75b5389b
#
_cell.length_a   1.000
_cell.length_b   1.000
_cell.length_c   1.000
_cell.angle_alpha   90.00
_cell.angle_beta   90.00
_cell.angle_gamma   90.00
#
_symmetry.space_group_name_H-M   'P 1'
#
loop_
_entity.id
_entity.type
_entity.pdbx_description
1 polymer ?
#
loop_
_entity_poly.entity_id
_entity_poly.type
_entity_poly.pdbx_seq_one_letter_code
_entity_poly.pdbx_strand_id
1 'polypeptide(L)'
;MEAIRALVVAKRSARSAKIQTLNQIRHLSFTAPEQLRQRLAGVSRHQLAARAAALRPGSQEGADPVVAATKTALRLLGRRVLALDEEKARIDALLTGLVTQTAPQLLAVLRCGAGGGRPPGRHSA
;
A
#
# COMPACT_ATOMS: atom_id res chain seq x y z
N MET A 1 15.71 -16.62 14.88
CA MET A 1 14.26 -16.40 15.09
C MET A 1 13.91 -14.99 15.49
N GLU A 2 14.75 -14.35 16.27
CA GLU A 2 14.49 -12.96 16.65
C GLU A 2 14.45 -12.02 15.46
N ALA A 3 15.34 -12.24 14.51
CA ALA A 3 15.36 -11.37 13.33
C ALA A 3 14.08 -11.52 12.53
N ILE A 4 13.60 -12.75 12.36
CA ILE A 4 12.37 -13.00 11.61
C ILE A 4 11.18 -12.37 12.34
N ARG A 5 11.15 -12.52 13.65
CA ARG A 5 10.07 -11.97 14.45
C ARG A 5 10.00 -10.44 14.32
N ALA A 6 11.17 -9.80 14.39
CA ALA A 6 11.22 -8.35 14.27
C ALA A 6 10.67 -7.88 12.92
N LEU A 7 11.06 -8.56 11.86
CA LEU A 7 10.59 -8.19 10.54
C LEU A 7 9.10 -8.44 10.36
N VAL A 8 8.57 -9.50 10.96
CA VAL A 8 7.13 -9.76 10.91
C VAL A 8 6.35 -8.65 11.60
N VAL A 9 6.86 -8.17 12.74
CA VAL A 9 6.22 -7.05 13.43
C VAL A 9 6.20 -5.82 12.53
N ALA A 10 7.33 -5.52 11.90
CA ALA A 10 7.41 -4.36 11.01
C ALA A 10 6.47 -4.51 9.82
N LYS A 11 6.36 -5.71 9.27
CA LYS A 11 5.48 -5.95 8.14
C LYS A 11 4.02 -5.74 8.52
N ARG A 12 3.61 -6.23 9.67
CA ARG A 12 2.25 -6.03 10.16
C ARG A 12 1.94 -4.55 10.36
N SER A 13 2.90 -3.83 10.90
CA SER A 13 2.74 -2.40 11.10
C SER A 13 2.55 -1.68 9.77
N ALA A 14 3.37 -1.99 8.79
CA ALA A 14 3.26 -1.36 7.47
C ALA A 14 1.93 -1.70 6.82
N ARG A 15 1.48 -2.94 6.97
CA ARG A 15 0.21 -3.36 6.40
C ARG A 15 -0.96 -2.61 7.01
N SER A 16 -0.97 -2.50 8.34
CA SER A 16 -2.02 -1.76 9.03
C SER A 16 -2.04 -0.30 8.63
N ALA A 17 -0.86 0.31 8.54
CA ALA A 17 -0.74 1.69 8.15
C ALA A 17 -1.25 1.89 6.72
N LYS A 18 -0.96 0.95 5.84
CA LYS A 18 -1.44 1.04 4.46
C LYS A 18 -2.95 1.01 4.39
N ILE A 19 -3.58 0.08 5.10
CA ILE A 19 -5.03 -0.03 5.12
C ILE A 19 -5.66 1.25 5.64
N GLN A 20 -5.13 1.75 6.75
CA GLN A 20 -5.64 2.98 7.34
C GLN A 20 -5.51 4.15 6.37
N THR A 21 -4.36 4.27 5.73
CA THR A 21 -4.11 5.37 4.81
C THR A 21 -5.01 5.29 3.59
N LEU A 22 -5.21 4.09 3.05
CA LEU A 22 -6.14 3.91 1.92
C LEU A 22 -7.56 4.30 2.30
N ASN A 23 -7.98 3.97 3.51
CA ASN A 23 -9.30 4.36 3.98
C ASN A 23 -9.41 5.88 4.10
N GLN A 24 -8.35 6.54 4.55
CA GLN A 24 -8.32 7.99 4.62
C GLN A 24 -8.42 8.63 3.25
N ILE A 25 -7.70 8.07 2.27
CA ILE A 25 -7.78 8.57 0.90
C ILE A 25 -9.20 8.44 0.38
N ARG A 26 -9.81 7.29 0.59
CA ARG A 26 -11.17 7.06 0.13
C ARG A 26 -12.16 8.01 0.77
N HIS A 27 -12.00 8.23 2.07
CA HIS A 27 -12.87 9.14 2.79
C HIS A 27 -12.74 10.57 2.26
N LEU A 28 -11.52 11.03 2.06
CA LEU A 28 -11.29 12.35 1.50
C LEU A 28 -11.82 12.46 0.09
N SER A 29 -11.75 11.38 -0.69
CA SER A 29 -12.28 11.39 -2.06
C SER A 29 -13.78 11.63 -2.05
N PHE A 30 -14.49 11.04 -1.11
CA PHE A 30 -15.93 11.19 -1.02
C PHE A 30 -16.34 12.62 -0.72
N THR A 31 -15.57 13.31 0.13
CA THR A 31 -15.91 14.65 0.56
C THR A 31 -15.23 15.72 -0.26
N ALA A 32 -14.45 15.32 -1.25
CA ALA A 32 -13.70 16.26 -2.06
C ALA A 32 -14.63 17.04 -3.01
N PRO A 33 -14.19 18.20 -3.49
CA PRO A 33 -14.93 18.91 -4.51
C PRO A 33 -15.15 18.04 -5.72
N GLU A 34 -16.22 18.33 -6.44
CA GLU A 34 -16.71 17.47 -7.53
C GLU A 34 -15.62 17.14 -8.54
N GLN A 35 -14.84 18.12 -8.93
CA GLN A 35 -13.81 17.88 -9.94
C GLN A 35 -12.76 16.86 -9.47
N LEU A 36 -12.44 16.86 -8.18
CA LEU A 36 -11.51 15.87 -7.65
C LEU A 36 -12.16 14.51 -7.51
N ARG A 37 -13.42 14.50 -7.10
CA ARG A 37 -14.14 13.23 -7.02
C ARG A 37 -14.18 12.54 -8.35
N GLN A 38 -14.42 13.29 -9.42
CA GLN A 38 -14.47 12.69 -10.74
C GLN A 38 -13.14 12.10 -11.16
N ARG A 39 -12.05 12.74 -10.79
CA ARG A 39 -10.72 12.24 -11.14
C ARG A 39 -10.39 10.94 -10.45
N LEU A 40 -10.94 10.73 -9.27
CA LEU A 40 -10.65 9.52 -8.48
C LEU A 40 -11.76 8.49 -8.56
N ALA A 41 -12.87 8.81 -9.22
CA ALA A 41 -13.98 7.89 -9.33
C ALA A 41 -13.62 6.71 -10.23
N GLY A 42 -14.14 5.55 -9.88
CA GLY A 42 -13.94 4.37 -10.70
C GLY A 42 -12.54 3.79 -10.65
N VAL A 43 -11.68 4.34 -9.82
CA VAL A 43 -10.32 3.85 -9.71
C VAL A 43 -10.30 2.65 -8.77
N SER A 44 -9.62 1.59 -9.18
CA SER A 44 -9.52 0.41 -8.35
C SER A 44 -8.68 0.71 -7.10
N ARG A 45 -8.83 -0.15 -6.10
CA ARG A 45 -8.10 0.02 -4.87
C ARG A 45 -6.58 0.05 -5.11
N HIS A 46 -6.11 -0.77 -6.03
CA HIS A 46 -4.69 -0.84 -6.34
C HIS A 46 -4.18 0.43 -7.00
N GLN A 47 -5.04 1.12 -7.74
CA GLN A 47 -4.64 2.31 -8.46
C GLN A 47 -4.92 3.59 -7.70
N LEU A 48 -5.71 3.50 -6.64
CA LEU A 48 -6.13 4.68 -5.91
C LEU A 48 -4.95 5.47 -5.36
N ALA A 49 -4.00 4.80 -4.75
CA ALA A 49 -2.84 5.47 -4.18
C ALA A 49 -2.00 6.14 -5.26
N ALA A 50 -1.79 5.45 -6.37
CA ALA A 50 -1.00 6.01 -7.45
C ALA A 50 -1.68 7.23 -8.06
N ARG A 51 -3.00 7.16 -8.22
CA ARG A 51 -3.78 8.27 -8.74
C ARG A 51 -3.68 9.47 -7.81
N ALA A 52 -3.86 9.23 -6.51
CA ALA A 52 -3.78 10.29 -5.53
C ALA A 52 -2.39 10.90 -5.49
N ALA A 53 -1.36 10.07 -5.53
CA ALA A 53 0.01 10.54 -5.49
C ALA A 53 0.37 11.39 -6.71
N ALA A 54 -0.31 11.17 -7.81
CA ALA A 54 -0.04 11.89 -9.05
C ALA A 54 -0.76 13.23 -9.13
N LEU A 55 -1.65 13.53 -8.20
CA LEU A 55 -2.34 14.81 -8.19
C LEU A 55 -1.33 15.94 -7.97
N ARG A 56 -1.49 17.00 -8.73
CA ARG A 56 -0.60 18.14 -8.61
C ARG A 56 -1.39 19.37 -8.23
N PRO A 57 -1.07 19.98 -7.10
CA PRO A 57 -1.66 21.28 -6.78
C PRO A 57 -1.12 22.27 -7.80
N GLY A 58 -1.93 22.65 -8.73
CA GLY A 58 -1.49 23.52 -9.80
C GLY A 58 -1.83 24.96 -9.51
N SER A 59 -1.26 25.86 -10.31
CA SER A 59 -1.53 27.27 -10.15
C SER A 59 -2.99 27.60 -10.45
N GLN A 60 -3.66 26.77 -11.21
CA GLN A 60 -5.07 27.00 -11.51
C GLN A 60 -5.96 26.85 -10.31
N GLU A 61 -5.56 26.02 -9.37
CA GLU A 61 -6.32 25.81 -8.15
C GLU A 61 -6.00 26.86 -7.10
N GLY A 62 -5.10 27.75 -7.40
CA GLY A 62 -4.79 28.83 -6.45
C GLY A 62 -5.98 29.67 -6.10
N ALA A 63 -6.99 29.71 -6.96
CA ALA A 63 -8.18 30.46 -6.68
C ALA A 63 -9.10 29.79 -5.67
N ASP A 64 -8.93 28.48 -5.47
CA ASP A 64 -9.77 27.71 -4.55
C ASP A 64 -8.87 26.99 -3.54
N PRO A 65 -8.71 27.54 -2.35
CA PRO A 65 -7.83 26.93 -1.35
C PRO A 65 -8.29 25.56 -0.90
N VAL A 66 -9.59 25.30 -0.95
CA VAL A 66 -10.10 23.99 -0.54
C VAL A 66 -9.63 22.91 -1.52
N VAL A 67 -9.73 23.19 -2.80
CA VAL A 67 -9.28 22.24 -3.82
C VAL A 67 -7.78 22.00 -3.71
N ALA A 68 -7.00 23.07 -3.56
CA ALA A 68 -5.55 22.96 -3.46
C ALA A 68 -5.14 22.16 -2.22
N ALA A 69 -5.75 22.45 -1.09
CA ALA A 69 -5.43 21.74 0.15
C ALA A 69 -5.82 20.27 0.06
N THR A 70 -6.97 19.97 -0.51
CA THR A 70 -7.43 18.61 -0.65
C THR A 70 -6.50 17.82 -1.57
N LYS A 71 -6.09 18.43 -2.68
CA LYS A 71 -5.13 17.78 -3.58
C LYS A 71 -3.81 17.48 -2.86
N THR A 72 -3.33 18.43 -2.10
CA THR A 72 -2.09 18.23 -1.36
C THR A 72 -2.22 17.08 -0.37
N ALA A 73 -3.31 17.06 0.37
CA ALA A 73 -3.54 16.00 1.35
C ALA A 73 -3.61 14.63 0.66
N LEU A 74 -4.37 14.54 -0.42
CA LEU A 74 -4.49 13.28 -1.16
C LEU A 74 -3.15 12.84 -1.72
N ARG A 75 -2.37 13.79 -2.23
CA ARG A 75 -1.06 13.46 -2.78
C ARG A 75 -0.13 12.91 -1.72
N LEU A 76 -0.12 13.54 -0.55
CA LEU A 76 0.75 13.08 0.53
C LEU A 76 0.33 11.70 1.02
N LEU A 77 -0.97 11.47 1.16
CA LEU A 77 -1.46 10.16 1.58
C LEU A 77 -1.15 9.10 0.53
N GLY A 78 -1.33 9.42 -0.74
CA GLY A 78 -1.00 8.49 -1.81
C GLY A 78 0.47 8.11 -1.81
N ARG A 79 1.34 9.09 -1.64
CA ARG A 79 2.77 8.83 -1.56
C ARG A 79 3.12 7.96 -0.38
N ARG A 80 2.42 8.17 0.73
CA ARG A 80 2.65 7.35 1.92
C ARG A 80 2.32 5.90 1.65
N VAL A 81 1.20 5.64 0.96
CA VAL A 81 0.84 4.26 0.62
C VAL A 81 1.91 3.63 -0.26
N LEU A 82 2.41 4.36 -1.25
CA LEU A 82 3.45 3.83 -2.12
C LEU A 82 4.73 3.53 -1.35
N ALA A 83 5.08 4.40 -0.41
CA ALA A 83 6.26 4.17 0.42
C ALA A 83 6.07 2.95 1.32
N LEU A 84 4.87 2.76 1.84
CA LEU A 84 4.58 1.58 2.66
C LEU A 84 4.65 0.30 1.85
N ASP A 85 4.22 0.35 0.59
CA ASP A 85 4.35 -0.81 -0.29
C ASP A 85 5.82 -1.17 -0.52
N GLU A 86 6.68 -0.15 -0.67
CA GLU A 86 8.10 -0.39 -0.81
C GLU A 86 8.71 -0.97 0.45
N GLU A 87 8.28 -0.49 1.61
CA GLU A 87 8.74 -1.05 2.88
C GLU A 87 8.37 -2.51 2.98
N LYS A 88 7.14 -2.84 2.64
CA LYS A 88 6.68 -4.23 2.69
C LYS A 88 7.50 -5.11 1.76
N ALA A 89 7.77 -4.62 0.55
CA ALA A 89 8.56 -5.39 -0.41
C ALA A 89 9.97 -5.62 0.13
N ARG A 90 10.55 -4.61 0.76
CA ARG A 90 11.88 -4.73 1.33
C ARG A 90 11.89 -5.73 2.48
N ILE A 91 10.88 -5.66 3.33
CA ILE A 91 10.77 -6.61 4.44
C ILE A 91 10.58 -8.03 3.92
N ASP A 92 9.75 -8.21 2.91
CA ASP A 92 9.52 -9.53 2.32
C ASP A 92 10.81 -10.10 1.74
N ALA A 93 11.62 -9.27 1.10
CA ALA A 93 12.89 -9.73 0.57
C ALA A 93 13.83 -10.19 1.67
N LEU A 94 13.88 -9.43 2.76
CA LEU A 94 14.72 -9.80 3.90
C LEU A 94 14.22 -11.06 4.57
N LEU A 95 12.90 -11.19 4.71
CA LEU A 95 12.32 -12.39 5.31
C LEU A 95 12.63 -13.62 4.47
N THR A 96 12.48 -13.51 3.16
CA THR A 96 12.77 -14.61 2.27
C THR A 96 14.21 -15.06 2.42
N GLY A 97 15.14 -14.10 2.48
CA GLY A 97 16.55 -14.45 2.65
C GLY A 97 16.82 -15.15 3.96
N LEU A 98 16.26 -14.62 5.05
CA LEU A 98 16.48 -15.21 6.36
C LEU A 98 15.89 -16.60 6.47
N VAL A 99 14.67 -16.77 5.98
CA VAL A 99 13.99 -18.06 6.08
C VAL A 99 14.69 -19.11 5.20
N THR A 100 15.14 -18.69 4.02
CA THR A 100 15.85 -19.60 3.13
C THR A 100 17.15 -20.10 3.77
N GLN A 101 17.85 -19.23 4.46
CA GLN A 101 19.09 -19.61 5.13
C GLN A 101 18.85 -20.49 6.33
N THR A 102 17.79 -20.23 7.06
CA THR A 102 17.56 -20.86 8.35
C THR A 102 16.77 -22.15 8.25
N ALA A 103 15.69 -22.14 7.49
CA ALA A 103 14.77 -23.28 7.43
C ALA A 103 13.99 -23.23 6.13
N PRO A 104 14.49 -23.88 5.09
CA PRO A 104 13.80 -23.87 3.80
C PRO A 104 12.35 -24.36 3.87
N GLN A 105 12.05 -25.27 4.78
CA GLN A 105 10.66 -25.73 4.92
C GLN A 105 9.74 -24.61 5.36
N LEU A 106 10.25 -23.72 6.22
CA LEU A 106 9.45 -22.60 6.67
C LEU A 106 9.14 -21.65 5.54
N LEU A 107 10.03 -21.51 4.60
CA LEU A 107 9.79 -20.68 3.44
C LEU A 107 8.59 -21.17 2.67
N ALA A 108 8.46 -22.47 2.50
CA ALA A 108 7.32 -23.03 1.80
C ALA A 108 6.02 -22.74 2.52
N VAL A 109 6.03 -22.86 3.85
CA VAL A 109 4.85 -22.57 4.66
C VAL A 109 4.46 -21.12 4.57
N LEU A 110 5.44 -20.23 4.64
CA LEU A 110 5.17 -18.81 4.57
C LEU A 110 4.60 -18.39 3.22
N ARG A 111 5.08 -18.99 2.16
CA ARG A 111 4.56 -18.68 0.84
C ARG A 111 3.11 -19.09 0.71
N CYS A 112 2.77 -20.27 1.21
CA CYS A 112 1.39 -20.71 1.18
C CYS A 112 0.49 -19.80 1.97
N GLY A 113 0.92 -19.46 3.18
CA GLY A 113 0.11 -18.61 4.05
C GLY A 113 0.04 -17.20 3.54
N ALA A 114 1.19 -16.64 3.16
CA ALA A 114 1.21 -15.25 2.73
C ALA A 114 0.56 -15.04 1.39
N GLY A 115 0.68 -16.03 0.53
CA GLY A 115 0.14 -15.89 -0.80
C GLY A 115 -1.34 -16.05 -0.84
N GLY A 116 -1.92 -16.50 0.19
CA GLY A 116 -3.31 -16.72 0.20
C GLY A 116 -3.67 -17.58 -0.94
N GLY A 117 -2.83 -17.84 -1.64
CA GLY A 117 -3.11 -18.47 -2.75
C GLY A 117 -2.92 -19.84 -2.64
N ARG A 118 -3.18 -20.45 -3.24
CA ARG A 118 -3.10 -21.62 -3.17
C ARG A 118 -2.04 -22.10 -3.91
N PRO A 119 -1.57 -22.90 -3.57
CA PRO A 119 -0.57 -23.52 -4.21
C PRO A 119 -1.04 -24.08 -5.44
N PRO A 120 -0.55 -23.65 -6.37
CA PRO A 120 -0.95 -24.09 -7.59
C PRO A 120 -0.53 -25.48 -7.75
N GLY A 121 -0.89 -25.91 -7.84
CA GLY A 121 -0.52 -26.98 -7.94
C GLY A 121 0.28 -27.78 -7.70
N ARG A 122 0.38 -27.53 -7.30
CA ARG A 122 0.77 -28.16 -7.11
C ARG A 122 0.50 -29.07 -7.41
N HIS A 123 0.17 -29.01 -7.66
CA HIS A 123 0.00 -29.69 -7.96
C HIS A 123 0.33 -30.20 -8.46
N SER A 124 0.53 -29.98 -8.69
CA SER A 124 0.75 -30.49 -9.23
C SER A 124 1.00 -31.12 -9.29
N ALA A 125 0.94 -31.24 -9.24
CA ALA A 125 1.10 -31.95 -9.22
C ALA A 125 1.55 -32.49 -9.22
#